data_a4151480bcaafcc891af3527d97c65be
#
_entry.id   a4151480bcaafcc891af3527d97c65be
#
_cell.length_a   1.000
_cell.length_b   1.000
_cell.length_c   1.000
_cell.angle_alpha   90.00
_cell.angle_beta   90.00
_cell.angle_gamma   90.00
#
_symmetry.space_group_name_H-M   'P 1'
#
loop_
_entity.id
_entity.type
_entity.pdbx_description
1 polymer ?
#
loop_
_entity_poly.entity_id
_entity_poly.type
_entity_poly.pdbx_seq_one_letter_code
_entity_poly.pdbx_strand_id
1 'polypeptide(L)'
;YIDRVAFHEGALVKKGDLLFQIDPRPFEAEVKRLEAQLQQARAAQARSVNEAQRGERLRASNAISAELADARTTAAQEAKAAVAATQAQLDAARLNLSFTRITAPIDGRVSRAEVTAGNLVNSGETLLTTLVSTDKVYAYFDADERVFLKYVELARQAGRDTRSESPVYLGLSSEDGNPHLGRLDFLDNQVNPRTGTIRGRAVFDNAKGEFTPGLYVRLKLVGSKTY
;
A
#
# COMPACT_ATOMS: atom_id res chain seq x y z
N TYR A 1 2.18 -4.07 -21.39
CA TYR A 1 2.70 -5.42 -21.48
C TYR A 1 3.73 -5.64 -20.37
N ILE A 2 3.81 -6.89 -19.84
CA ILE A 2 4.89 -7.29 -18.92
C ILE A 2 6.17 -7.44 -19.75
N ASP A 3 7.20 -6.71 -19.34
CA ASP A 3 8.54 -6.83 -19.91
C ASP A 3 9.29 -8.03 -19.30
N ARG A 4 9.27 -8.14 -17.96
CA ARG A 4 9.90 -9.26 -17.24
C ARG A 4 9.28 -9.51 -15.88
N VAL A 5 9.40 -10.74 -15.42
CA VAL A 5 9.18 -11.19 -14.04
C VAL A 5 10.55 -11.22 -13.35
N ALA A 6 10.70 -10.52 -12.22
CA ALA A 6 12.01 -10.28 -11.59
C ALA A 6 12.21 -11.06 -10.28
N PHE A 7 11.35 -12.00 -9.95
CA PHE A 7 11.44 -12.82 -8.75
C PHE A 7 11.38 -14.32 -9.09
N HIS A 8 11.82 -15.16 -8.17
CA HIS A 8 11.58 -16.60 -8.22
C HIS A 8 10.30 -16.94 -7.46
N GLU A 9 9.46 -17.77 -8.06
CA GLU A 9 8.22 -18.23 -7.45
C GLU A 9 8.47 -18.92 -6.10
N GLY A 10 7.65 -18.59 -5.10
CA GLY A 10 7.84 -19.13 -3.74
C GLY A 10 8.97 -18.49 -2.93
N ALA A 11 9.73 -17.55 -3.48
CA ALA A 11 10.84 -16.90 -2.78
C ALA A 11 10.37 -15.95 -1.67
N LEU A 12 11.23 -15.71 -0.71
CA LEU A 12 11.11 -14.62 0.25
C LEU A 12 11.58 -13.33 -0.41
N VAL A 13 10.80 -12.28 -0.29
CA VAL A 13 11.08 -10.95 -0.83
C VAL A 13 10.96 -9.91 0.28
N LYS A 14 11.72 -8.83 0.14
CA LYS A 14 11.67 -7.67 1.04
C LYS A 14 10.83 -6.56 0.41
N LYS A 15 10.26 -5.72 1.26
CA LYS A 15 9.59 -4.51 0.81
C LYS A 15 10.49 -3.68 -0.09
N GLY A 16 10.00 -3.35 -1.29
CA GLY A 16 10.74 -2.62 -2.31
C GLY A 16 11.42 -3.48 -3.36
N ASP A 17 11.55 -4.81 -3.16
CA ASP A 17 12.08 -5.72 -4.17
C ASP A 17 11.21 -5.70 -5.43
N LEU A 18 11.86 -5.65 -6.59
CA LEU A 18 11.15 -5.64 -7.87
C LEU A 18 10.52 -7.00 -8.13
N LEU A 19 9.22 -7.02 -8.38
CA LEU A 19 8.46 -8.22 -8.73
C LEU A 19 8.19 -8.30 -10.24
N PHE A 20 7.65 -7.24 -10.81
CA PHE A 20 7.37 -7.17 -12.24
C PHE A 20 7.84 -5.86 -12.83
N GLN A 21 8.27 -5.91 -14.07
CA GLN A 21 8.52 -4.73 -14.89
C GLN A 21 7.50 -4.70 -16.03
N ILE A 22 6.72 -3.65 -16.09
CA ILE A 22 5.88 -3.32 -17.25
C ILE A 22 6.76 -2.56 -18.24
N ASP A 23 6.53 -2.70 -19.54
CA ASP A 23 7.29 -1.98 -20.59
C ASP A 23 7.28 -0.46 -20.32
N PRO A 24 8.42 0.12 -19.91
CA PRO A 24 8.48 1.54 -19.54
C PRO A 24 8.56 2.49 -20.74
N ARG A 25 8.90 2.01 -21.93
CA ARG A 25 9.21 2.82 -23.11
C ARG A 25 8.10 3.83 -23.49
N PRO A 26 6.82 3.46 -23.50
CA PRO A 26 5.76 4.44 -23.80
C PRO A 26 5.68 5.55 -22.74
N PHE A 27 5.86 5.20 -21.47
CA PHE A 27 5.83 6.14 -20.35
C PHE A 27 7.05 7.06 -20.33
N GLU A 28 8.24 6.53 -20.64
CA GLU A 28 9.47 7.32 -20.78
C GLU A 28 9.39 8.31 -21.93
N ALA A 29 8.81 7.90 -23.06
CA ALA A 29 8.59 8.79 -24.20
C ALA A 29 7.66 9.96 -23.83
N GLU A 30 6.60 9.69 -23.08
CA GLU A 30 5.67 10.71 -22.58
C GLU A 30 6.33 11.67 -21.60
N VAL A 31 7.13 11.17 -20.67
CA VAL A 31 7.93 12.01 -19.74
C VAL A 31 8.85 12.93 -20.52
N LYS A 32 9.61 12.43 -21.51
CA LYS A 32 10.50 13.23 -22.36
C LYS A 32 9.75 14.30 -23.14
N ARG A 33 8.57 13.96 -23.67
CA ARG A 33 7.70 14.91 -24.38
C ARG A 33 7.29 16.07 -23.48
N LEU A 34 6.83 15.76 -22.25
CA LEU A 34 6.40 16.76 -21.28
C LEU A 34 7.56 17.57 -20.72
N GLU A 35 8.76 16.99 -20.57
CA GLU A 35 9.97 17.72 -20.19
C GLU A 35 10.33 18.78 -21.24
N ALA A 36 10.24 18.45 -22.53
CA ALA A 36 10.46 19.41 -23.60
C ALA A 36 9.39 20.53 -23.60
N GLN A 37 8.13 20.20 -23.38
CA GLN A 37 7.04 21.19 -23.24
C GLN A 37 7.26 22.11 -22.03
N LEU A 38 7.70 21.57 -20.90
CA LEU A 38 8.02 22.37 -19.73
C LEU A 38 9.17 23.35 -20.00
N GLN A 39 10.20 22.94 -20.70
CA GLN A 39 11.29 23.83 -21.11
C GLN A 39 10.77 24.95 -22.01
N GLN A 40 9.90 24.65 -22.97
CA GLN A 40 9.27 25.65 -23.81
C GLN A 40 8.43 26.65 -22.99
N ALA A 41 7.60 26.16 -22.07
CA ALA A 41 6.80 27.00 -21.19
C ALA A 41 7.67 27.91 -20.29
N ARG A 42 8.77 27.39 -19.75
CA ARG A 42 9.73 28.15 -18.95
C ARG A 42 10.43 29.25 -19.77
N ALA A 43 10.79 28.96 -21.01
CA ALA A 43 11.37 29.98 -21.90
C ALA A 43 10.36 31.08 -22.23
N ALA A 44 9.09 30.73 -22.46
CA ALA A 44 8.01 31.70 -22.67
C ALA A 44 7.77 32.56 -21.42
N GLN A 45 7.76 31.95 -20.24
CA GLN A 45 7.64 32.67 -18.95
C GLN A 45 8.79 33.66 -18.77
N ALA A 46 10.04 33.23 -18.98
CA ALA A 46 11.20 34.10 -18.84
C ALA A 46 11.10 35.33 -19.74
N ARG A 47 10.66 35.16 -20.99
CA ARG A 47 10.41 36.25 -21.92
C ARG A 47 9.33 37.19 -21.40
N SER A 48 8.15 36.68 -21.02
CA SER A 48 7.02 37.49 -20.54
C SER A 48 7.38 38.25 -19.26
N VAL A 49 8.14 37.63 -18.31
CA VAL A 49 8.62 38.28 -17.10
C VAL A 49 9.56 39.45 -17.43
N ASN A 50 10.50 39.26 -18.36
CA ASN A 50 11.40 40.33 -18.81
C ASN A 50 10.63 41.46 -19.50
N GLU A 51 9.59 41.17 -20.29
CA GLU A 51 8.73 42.15 -20.90
C GLU A 51 7.90 42.94 -19.88
N ALA A 52 7.35 42.25 -18.84
CA ALA A 52 6.63 42.89 -17.74
C ALA A 52 7.55 43.83 -16.95
N GLN A 53 8.75 43.39 -16.60
CA GLN A 53 9.74 44.22 -15.87
C GLN A 53 10.17 45.43 -16.69
N ARG A 54 10.31 45.29 -18.02
CA ARG A 54 10.59 46.41 -18.91
C ARG A 54 9.39 47.33 -18.99
N GLY A 55 8.16 46.78 -19.05
CA GLY A 55 6.91 47.54 -19.04
C GLY A 55 6.81 48.42 -17.80
N GLU A 56 7.07 47.90 -16.61
CA GLU A 56 7.05 48.69 -15.35
C GLU A 56 8.05 49.83 -15.39
N ARG A 57 9.27 49.61 -15.87
CA ARG A 57 10.29 50.70 -15.96
C ARG A 57 9.86 51.80 -16.94
N LEU A 58 9.26 51.43 -18.10
CA LEU A 58 8.76 52.36 -19.09
C LEU A 58 7.53 53.13 -18.57
N ARG A 59 6.66 52.49 -17.79
CA ARG A 59 5.52 53.16 -17.14
C ARG A 59 6.00 54.18 -16.15
N ALA A 60 7.01 53.86 -15.29
CA ALA A 60 7.58 54.79 -14.33
C ALA A 60 8.20 56.02 -14.98
N SER A 61 8.67 55.94 -16.24
CA SER A 61 9.15 57.08 -17.03
C SER A 61 8.07 57.70 -17.92
N ASN A 62 6.78 57.36 -17.76
CA ASN A 62 5.66 57.79 -18.59
C ASN A 62 5.83 57.48 -20.11
N ALA A 63 6.64 56.48 -20.46
CA ALA A 63 6.90 56.12 -21.88
C ALA A 63 5.85 55.16 -22.44
N ILE A 64 5.00 54.50 -21.61
CA ILE A 64 3.87 53.65 -22.01
C ILE A 64 2.66 53.93 -21.12
N SER A 65 1.46 53.53 -21.61
CA SER A 65 0.24 53.60 -20.81
C SER A 65 0.22 52.59 -19.68
N ALA A 66 -0.55 52.85 -18.62
CA ALA A 66 -0.81 51.92 -17.52
C ALA A 66 -1.42 50.63 -18.06
N GLU A 67 -2.36 50.71 -18.95
CA GLU A 67 -3.03 49.55 -19.60
C GLU A 67 -2.03 48.59 -20.26
N LEU A 68 -1.05 49.15 -21.01
CA LEU A 68 -0.02 48.32 -21.65
C LEU A 68 0.92 47.67 -20.66
N ALA A 69 1.27 48.32 -19.55
CA ALA A 69 2.07 47.73 -18.48
C ALA A 69 1.30 46.63 -17.78
N ASP A 70 0.03 46.84 -17.47
CA ASP A 70 -0.86 45.86 -16.84
C ASP A 70 -1.07 44.63 -17.73
N ALA A 71 -1.26 44.83 -19.03
CA ALA A 71 -1.35 43.73 -20.01
C ALA A 71 -0.07 42.84 -20.03
N ARG A 72 1.13 43.43 -19.94
CA ARG A 72 2.39 42.68 -19.85
C ARG A 72 2.53 41.92 -18.56
N THR A 73 2.06 42.49 -17.44
CA THR A 73 2.06 41.83 -16.13
C THR A 73 1.11 40.63 -16.13
N THR A 74 -0.09 40.81 -16.74
CA THR A 74 -1.05 39.72 -16.88
C THR A 74 -0.48 38.58 -17.74
N ALA A 75 0.15 38.92 -18.90
CA ALA A 75 0.82 37.92 -19.73
C ALA A 75 1.93 37.15 -18.99
N ALA A 76 2.67 37.83 -18.11
CA ALA A 76 3.67 37.13 -17.28
C ALA A 76 3.03 36.17 -16.25
N GLN A 77 1.88 36.55 -15.68
CA GLN A 77 1.11 35.69 -14.77
C GLN A 77 0.52 34.48 -15.51
N GLU A 78 -0.03 34.66 -16.70
CA GLU A 78 -0.52 33.58 -17.55
C GLU A 78 0.60 32.59 -17.92
N ALA A 79 1.76 33.10 -18.31
CA ALA A 79 2.93 32.26 -18.62
C ALA A 79 3.41 31.49 -17.38
N LYS A 80 3.36 32.09 -16.20
CA LYS A 80 3.65 31.40 -14.93
C LYS A 80 2.64 30.27 -14.66
N ALA A 81 1.36 30.52 -14.88
CA ALA A 81 0.32 29.50 -14.72
C ALA A 81 0.49 28.34 -15.73
N ALA A 82 0.89 28.63 -16.98
CA ALA A 82 1.18 27.63 -17.99
C ALA A 82 2.35 26.72 -17.57
N VAL A 83 3.41 27.27 -16.98
CA VAL A 83 4.52 26.48 -16.43
C VAL A 83 4.01 25.56 -15.32
N ALA A 84 3.20 26.06 -14.38
CA ALA A 84 2.65 25.25 -13.30
C ALA A 84 1.76 24.10 -13.81
N ALA A 85 0.92 24.37 -14.80
CA ALA A 85 0.08 23.36 -15.45
C ALA A 85 0.90 22.26 -16.13
N THR A 86 1.93 22.64 -16.89
CA THR A 86 2.81 21.69 -17.58
C THR A 86 3.66 20.89 -16.58
N GLN A 87 4.10 21.51 -15.47
CA GLN A 87 4.81 20.81 -14.40
C GLN A 87 3.92 19.74 -13.78
N ALA A 88 2.65 20.05 -13.48
CA ALA A 88 1.71 19.07 -12.93
C ALA A 88 1.47 17.88 -13.87
N GLN A 89 1.40 18.12 -15.18
CA GLN A 89 1.29 17.06 -16.18
C GLN A 89 2.54 16.17 -16.21
N LEU A 90 3.74 16.78 -16.12
CA LEU A 90 4.99 16.03 -16.06
C LEU A 90 5.07 15.17 -14.79
N ASP A 91 4.65 15.69 -13.64
CA ASP A 91 4.65 14.94 -12.39
C ASP A 91 3.68 13.76 -12.45
N ALA A 92 2.52 13.91 -13.05
CA ALA A 92 1.58 12.82 -13.32
C ALA A 92 2.18 11.74 -14.25
N ALA A 93 2.87 12.15 -15.30
CA ALA A 93 3.53 11.21 -16.22
C ALA A 93 4.67 10.45 -15.53
N ARG A 94 5.46 11.12 -14.69
CA ARG A 94 6.51 10.47 -13.87
C ARG A 94 5.93 9.48 -12.86
N LEU A 95 4.79 9.80 -12.26
CA LEU A 95 4.09 8.88 -11.38
C LEU A 95 3.66 7.62 -12.15
N ASN A 96 3.07 7.78 -13.34
CA ASN A 96 2.69 6.65 -14.20
C ASN A 96 3.91 5.80 -14.61
N LEU A 97 5.04 6.44 -14.91
CA LEU A 97 6.30 5.73 -15.17
C LEU A 97 6.76 4.95 -13.94
N SER A 98 6.61 5.50 -12.74
CA SER A 98 6.98 4.78 -11.51
C SER A 98 6.15 3.50 -11.28
N PHE A 99 4.88 3.50 -11.69
CA PHE A 99 3.99 2.34 -11.60
C PHE A 99 4.34 1.21 -12.58
N THR A 100 5.21 1.46 -13.56
CA THR A 100 5.73 0.38 -14.41
C THR A 100 6.67 -0.57 -13.65
N ARG A 101 7.19 -0.15 -12.49
CA ARG A 101 8.02 -0.96 -11.59
C ARG A 101 7.16 -1.43 -10.43
N ILE A 102 6.67 -2.66 -10.53
CA ILE A 102 5.83 -3.24 -9.48
C ILE A 102 6.74 -3.89 -8.45
N THR A 103 6.75 -3.33 -7.25
CA THR A 103 7.60 -3.77 -6.13
C THR A 103 6.78 -4.38 -5.02
N ALA A 104 7.42 -5.20 -4.18
CA ALA A 104 6.81 -5.79 -3.00
C ALA A 104 6.38 -4.70 -1.99
N PRO A 105 5.10 -4.61 -1.60
CA PRO A 105 4.63 -3.61 -0.64
C PRO A 105 5.00 -3.95 0.81
N ILE A 106 5.29 -5.21 1.10
CA ILE A 106 5.63 -5.76 2.42
C ILE A 106 6.72 -6.81 2.28
N ASP A 107 7.39 -7.15 3.38
CA ASP A 107 8.22 -8.34 3.48
C ASP A 107 7.33 -9.59 3.49
N GLY A 108 7.74 -10.64 2.81
CA GLY A 108 6.92 -11.85 2.78
C GLY A 108 7.36 -12.88 1.74
N ARG A 109 6.54 -13.90 1.59
CA ARG A 109 6.71 -14.93 0.55
C ARG A 109 5.79 -14.63 -0.63
N VAL A 110 6.39 -14.53 -1.80
CA VAL A 110 5.65 -14.37 -3.05
C VAL A 110 5.18 -15.75 -3.57
N SER A 111 4.00 -15.81 -4.16
CA SER A 111 3.45 -17.01 -4.81
C SER A 111 4.01 -17.14 -6.22
N ARG A 112 3.33 -17.95 -7.03
CA ARG A 112 3.63 -18.05 -8.47
C ARG A 112 3.26 -16.76 -9.20
N ALA A 113 3.88 -16.54 -10.34
CA ALA A 113 3.47 -15.52 -11.28
C ALA A 113 2.22 -15.99 -12.06
N GLU A 114 1.15 -15.21 -12.02
CA GLU A 114 -0.07 -15.51 -12.80
C GLU A 114 0.04 -14.99 -14.24
N VAL A 115 1.08 -14.18 -14.51
CA VAL A 115 1.36 -13.58 -15.82
C VAL A 115 2.84 -13.75 -16.16
N THR A 116 3.15 -13.83 -17.45
CA THR A 116 4.50 -13.99 -17.98
C THR A 116 4.92 -12.78 -18.82
N ALA A 117 6.21 -12.66 -19.15
CA ALA A 117 6.68 -11.66 -20.09
C ALA A 117 5.90 -11.75 -21.43
N GLY A 118 5.52 -10.59 -21.97
CA GLY A 118 4.69 -10.48 -23.16
C GLY A 118 3.18 -10.42 -22.91
N ASN A 119 2.68 -10.78 -21.73
CA ASN A 119 1.26 -10.67 -21.43
C ASN A 119 0.82 -9.22 -21.33
N LEU A 120 -0.36 -8.93 -21.85
CA LEU A 120 -1.06 -7.67 -21.61
C LEU A 120 -1.67 -7.69 -20.20
N VAL A 121 -1.51 -6.60 -19.46
CA VAL A 121 -2.10 -6.43 -18.13
C VAL A 121 -2.90 -5.14 -18.07
N ASN A 122 -4.03 -5.19 -17.37
CA ASN A 122 -4.92 -4.06 -17.13
C ASN A 122 -4.81 -3.64 -15.66
N SER A 123 -4.77 -2.33 -15.44
CA SER A 123 -4.70 -1.76 -14.09
C SER A 123 -5.97 -2.10 -13.30
N GLY A 124 -5.80 -2.66 -12.12
CA GLY A 124 -6.89 -3.00 -11.19
C GLY A 124 -7.65 -4.29 -11.50
N GLU A 125 -7.43 -4.93 -12.65
CA GLU A 125 -8.16 -6.15 -13.05
C GLU A 125 -7.29 -7.40 -13.06
N THR A 126 -6.02 -7.27 -13.47
CA THR A 126 -5.15 -8.43 -13.65
C THR A 126 -4.44 -8.78 -12.34
N LEU A 127 -4.69 -9.99 -11.84
CA LEU A 127 -3.91 -10.54 -10.73
C LEU A 127 -2.52 -10.94 -11.26
N LEU A 128 -1.48 -10.39 -10.67
CA LEU A 128 -0.09 -10.65 -11.07
C LEU A 128 0.54 -11.78 -10.24
N THR A 129 0.41 -11.68 -8.94
CA THR A 129 0.85 -12.67 -7.95
C THR A 129 0.19 -12.38 -6.60
N THR A 130 0.35 -13.29 -5.65
CA THR A 130 -0.05 -13.08 -4.25
C THR A 130 1.20 -12.98 -3.39
N LEU A 131 1.21 -12.04 -2.47
CA LEU A 131 2.28 -11.86 -1.48
C LEU A 131 1.70 -12.02 -0.08
N VAL A 132 2.31 -12.88 0.73
CA VAL A 132 1.86 -13.15 2.10
C VAL A 132 2.99 -12.81 3.07
N SER A 133 2.65 -12.00 4.09
CA SER A 133 3.59 -11.71 5.19
C SER A 133 3.97 -13.00 5.90
N THR A 134 5.26 -13.14 6.23
CA THR A 134 5.78 -14.29 6.97
C THR A 134 6.09 -13.98 8.43
N ASP A 135 5.98 -12.73 8.87
CA ASP A 135 6.36 -12.33 10.22
C ASP A 135 5.37 -12.81 11.29
N LYS A 136 4.08 -12.72 10.95
CA LYS A 136 2.97 -13.08 11.84
C LYS A 136 1.91 -13.82 11.09
N VAL A 137 1.28 -14.77 11.76
CA VAL A 137 0.10 -15.47 11.26
C VAL A 137 -1.06 -15.29 12.22
N TYR A 138 -2.26 -15.30 11.63
CA TYR A 138 -3.50 -15.21 12.37
C TYR A 138 -4.24 -16.52 12.29
N ALA A 139 -4.59 -17.06 13.46
CA ALA A 139 -5.46 -18.23 13.56
C ALA A 139 -6.87 -17.77 13.91
N TYR A 140 -7.82 -18.02 13.04
CA TYR A 140 -9.24 -17.76 13.26
C TYR A 140 -9.91 -18.99 13.84
N PHE A 141 -10.80 -18.77 14.77
CA PHE A 141 -11.61 -19.84 15.36
C PHE A 141 -13.02 -19.34 15.66
N ASP A 142 -13.96 -20.25 15.65
CA ASP A 142 -15.34 -20.01 16.05
C ASP A 142 -15.60 -20.78 17.35
N ALA A 143 -15.86 -20.07 18.45
CA ALA A 143 -16.14 -20.64 19.75
C ALA A 143 -17.65 -20.70 20.00
N ASP A 144 -18.13 -21.80 20.58
CA ASP A 144 -19.52 -21.91 21.03
C ASP A 144 -19.84 -20.87 22.09
N GLU A 145 -21.07 -20.33 22.08
CA GLU A 145 -21.53 -19.29 23.01
C GLU A 145 -21.31 -19.67 24.49
N ARG A 146 -21.53 -20.93 24.84
CA ARG A 146 -21.32 -21.41 26.23
C ARG A 146 -19.85 -21.35 26.64
N VAL A 147 -18.97 -21.74 25.74
CA VAL A 147 -17.52 -21.67 25.95
C VAL A 147 -17.08 -20.22 26.09
N PHE A 148 -17.61 -19.35 25.25
CA PHE A 148 -17.37 -17.92 25.30
C PHE A 148 -17.82 -17.29 26.64
N LEU A 149 -19.05 -17.55 27.08
CA LEU A 149 -19.60 -17.01 28.33
C LEU A 149 -18.76 -17.48 29.55
N LYS A 150 -18.37 -18.76 29.58
CA LYS A 150 -17.47 -19.29 30.60
C LYS A 150 -16.10 -18.61 30.57
N TYR A 151 -15.54 -18.38 29.41
CA TYR A 151 -14.27 -17.65 29.24
C TYR A 151 -14.37 -16.22 29.78
N VAL A 152 -15.43 -15.48 29.43
CA VAL A 152 -15.70 -14.10 29.90
C VAL A 152 -15.80 -14.06 31.42
N GLU A 153 -16.51 -15.00 32.02
CA GLU A 153 -16.67 -15.08 33.48
C GLU A 153 -15.33 -15.32 34.18
N LEU A 154 -14.55 -16.30 33.71
CA LEU A 154 -13.21 -16.60 34.24
C LEU A 154 -12.23 -15.45 34.10
N ALA A 155 -12.25 -14.76 32.94
CA ALA A 155 -11.39 -13.60 32.71
C ALA A 155 -11.76 -12.41 33.61
N ARG A 156 -13.07 -12.19 33.85
CA ARG A 156 -13.56 -11.17 34.78
C ARG A 156 -13.15 -11.45 36.22
N GLN A 157 -13.25 -12.70 36.68
CA GLN A 157 -12.79 -13.13 38.01
C GLN A 157 -11.28 -12.94 38.16
N ALA A 158 -10.51 -13.12 37.08
CA ALA A 158 -9.06 -12.92 37.05
C ALA A 158 -8.61 -11.46 36.91
N GLY A 159 -9.56 -10.50 36.80
CA GLY A 159 -9.28 -9.08 36.62
C GLY A 159 -8.62 -8.75 35.24
N ARG A 160 -8.85 -9.59 34.23
CA ARG A 160 -8.27 -9.43 32.88
C ARG A 160 -9.27 -8.86 31.92
N ASP A 161 -8.78 -8.09 30.95
CA ASP A 161 -9.57 -7.73 29.79
C ASP A 161 -9.84 -8.99 28.95
N THR A 162 -11.13 -9.29 28.74
CA THR A 162 -11.58 -10.46 27.97
C THR A 162 -11.29 -10.34 26.48
N ARG A 163 -10.90 -9.17 26.00
CA ARG A 163 -10.79 -8.85 24.56
C ARG A 163 -9.38 -8.82 24.01
N SER A 164 -8.36 -8.81 24.89
CA SER A 164 -6.96 -8.73 24.45
C SER A 164 -6.01 -9.43 25.41
N GLU A 165 -4.88 -9.93 24.89
CA GLU A 165 -3.69 -10.40 25.61
C GLU A 165 -3.79 -11.74 26.37
N SER A 166 -4.91 -12.45 26.29
CA SER A 166 -4.93 -13.80 26.87
C SER A 166 -4.02 -14.73 26.06
N PRO A 167 -3.21 -15.57 26.75
CA PRO A 167 -2.36 -16.53 26.07
C PRO A 167 -3.20 -17.58 25.35
N VAL A 168 -2.80 -17.86 24.13
CA VAL A 168 -3.38 -18.89 23.26
C VAL A 168 -2.27 -19.81 22.82
N TYR A 169 -2.47 -21.11 22.98
CA TYR A 169 -1.53 -22.13 22.52
C TYR A 169 -2.03 -22.75 21.24
N LEU A 170 -1.14 -22.92 20.26
CA LEU A 170 -1.42 -23.51 18.97
C LEU A 170 -0.61 -24.80 18.80
N GLY A 171 -1.24 -25.80 18.21
CA GLY A 171 -0.60 -27.02 17.75
C GLY A 171 -0.99 -27.33 16.31
N LEU A 172 -0.02 -27.69 15.50
CA LEU A 172 -0.24 -28.22 14.15
C LEU A 172 -0.80 -29.64 14.21
N SER A 173 -1.39 -30.12 13.12
CA SER A 173 -1.92 -31.47 13.03
C SER A 173 -0.87 -32.57 13.22
N SER A 174 0.39 -32.28 12.90
CA SER A 174 1.55 -33.18 13.04
C SER A 174 2.22 -33.14 14.41
N GLU A 175 1.78 -32.28 15.32
CA GLU A 175 2.41 -32.07 16.64
C GLU A 175 1.58 -32.68 17.76
N ASP A 176 2.26 -33.22 18.77
CA ASP A 176 1.62 -33.60 20.01
C ASP A 176 1.48 -32.37 20.94
N GLY A 177 0.21 -32.07 21.33
CA GLY A 177 -0.11 -30.91 22.13
C GLY A 177 -0.21 -29.60 21.37
N ASN A 178 0.09 -28.49 22.07
CA ASN A 178 0.01 -27.13 21.52
C ASN A 178 1.27 -26.34 21.93
N PRO A 179 2.42 -26.57 21.28
CA PRO A 179 3.70 -26.02 21.72
C PRO A 179 3.89 -24.53 21.43
N HIS A 180 3.12 -23.96 20.49
CA HIS A 180 3.33 -22.58 20.06
C HIS A 180 2.49 -21.61 20.87
N LEU A 181 3.16 -20.66 21.53
CA LEU A 181 2.52 -19.63 22.31
C LEU A 181 2.21 -18.40 21.44
N GLY A 182 0.98 -17.99 21.45
CA GLY A 182 0.49 -16.75 20.88
C GLY A 182 -0.41 -16.00 21.84
N ARG A 183 -1.14 -15.04 21.35
CA ARG A 183 -2.07 -14.24 22.15
C ARG A 183 -3.38 -14.02 21.40
N LEU A 184 -4.45 -13.89 22.17
CA LEU A 184 -5.73 -13.43 21.62
C LEU A 184 -5.56 -11.99 21.13
N ASP A 185 -5.92 -11.75 19.88
CA ASP A 185 -5.78 -10.45 19.22
C ASP A 185 -7.13 -9.77 19.01
N PHE A 186 -8.16 -10.57 18.73
CA PHE A 186 -9.49 -10.07 18.44
C PHE A 186 -10.56 -11.08 18.87
N LEU A 187 -11.66 -10.56 19.38
CA LEU A 187 -12.88 -11.29 19.65
C LEU A 187 -14.04 -10.47 19.11
N ASP A 188 -14.91 -11.08 18.32
CA ASP A 188 -16.03 -10.40 17.69
C ASP A 188 -16.97 -9.82 18.77
N ASN A 189 -17.70 -8.78 18.39
CA ASN A 189 -18.71 -8.15 19.25
C ASN A 189 -20.11 -8.75 19.09
N GLN A 190 -20.28 -9.71 18.15
CA GLN A 190 -21.54 -10.35 17.85
C GLN A 190 -21.39 -11.86 17.80
N VAL A 191 -22.37 -12.55 18.38
CA VAL A 191 -22.55 -14.00 18.19
C VAL A 191 -23.32 -14.21 16.90
N ASN A 192 -22.87 -15.13 16.07
CA ASN A 192 -23.59 -15.52 14.86
C ASN A 192 -24.88 -16.28 15.26
N PRO A 193 -26.09 -15.72 15.03
CA PRO A 193 -27.35 -16.32 15.50
C PRO A 193 -27.72 -17.64 14.78
N ARG A 194 -27.09 -17.93 13.63
CA ARG A 194 -27.35 -19.16 12.87
C ARG A 194 -26.56 -20.35 13.40
N THR A 195 -25.37 -20.09 13.93
CA THR A 195 -24.43 -21.12 14.41
C THR A 195 -24.27 -21.15 15.92
N GLY A 196 -24.69 -20.08 16.63
CA GLY A 196 -24.47 -19.92 18.07
C GLY A 196 -23.00 -19.79 18.43
N THR A 197 -22.16 -19.29 17.51
CA THR A 197 -20.73 -19.16 17.70
C THR A 197 -20.26 -17.71 17.63
N ILE A 198 -19.18 -17.41 18.36
CA ILE A 198 -18.46 -16.13 18.27
C ILE A 198 -17.11 -16.35 17.63
N ARG A 199 -16.73 -15.45 16.73
CA ARG A 199 -15.45 -15.50 16.04
C ARG A 199 -14.35 -14.84 16.86
N GLY A 200 -13.25 -15.55 17.01
CA GLY A 200 -12.02 -15.04 17.59
C GLY A 200 -10.84 -15.15 16.65
N ARG A 201 -9.80 -14.37 16.94
CA ARG A 201 -8.54 -14.36 16.22
C ARG A 201 -7.39 -14.33 17.22
N ALA A 202 -6.44 -15.23 17.06
CA ALA A 202 -5.18 -15.23 17.80
C ALA A 202 -4.01 -14.94 16.85
N VAL A 203 -3.00 -14.25 17.34
CA VAL A 203 -1.78 -13.91 16.58
C VAL A 203 -0.60 -14.71 17.12
N PHE A 204 0.21 -15.23 16.20
CA PHE A 204 1.42 -16.01 16.45
C PHE A 204 2.59 -15.45 15.65
N ASP A 205 3.77 -15.44 16.26
CA ASP A 205 5.00 -15.09 15.55
C ASP A 205 5.38 -16.23 14.60
N ASN A 206 5.79 -15.86 13.40
CA ASN A 206 6.15 -16.81 12.34
C ASN A 206 7.49 -16.47 11.68
N ALA A 207 8.41 -15.85 12.44
CA ALA A 207 9.73 -15.46 11.93
C ALA A 207 10.53 -16.61 11.32
N LYS A 208 10.26 -17.86 11.75
CA LYS A 208 10.88 -19.07 11.20
C LYS A 208 10.17 -19.63 9.97
N GLY A 209 9.00 -19.10 9.60
CA GLY A 209 8.21 -19.58 8.47
C GLY A 209 7.58 -20.95 8.67
N GLU A 210 7.34 -21.37 9.94
CA GLU A 210 6.79 -22.69 10.31
C GLU A 210 5.29 -22.79 9.91
N PHE A 211 4.58 -21.66 9.93
CA PHE A 211 3.16 -21.61 9.64
C PHE A 211 2.91 -21.12 8.20
N THR A 212 2.19 -21.93 7.44
CA THR A 212 1.72 -21.54 6.11
C THR A 212 0.23 -21.20 6.20
N PRO A 213 -0.24 -20.09 5.60
CA PRO A 213 -1.66 -19.77 5.56
C PRO A 213 -2.49 -20.92 4.92
N GLY A 214 -3.65 -21.18 5.51
CA GLY A 214 -4.54 -22.28 5.06
C GLY A 214 -4.34 -23.59 5.81
N LEU A 215 -3.35 -23.69 6.69
CA LEU A 215 -3.20 -24.88 7.56
C LEU A 215 -4.32 -24.92 8.59
N TYR A 216 -4.78 -26.16 8.89
CA TYR A 216 -5.63 -26.43 10.03
C TYR A 216 -4.80 -26.52 11.31
N VAL A 217 -5.27 -25.83 12.37
CA VAL A 217 -4.56 -25.74 13.65
C VAL A 217 -5.50 -26.04 14.83
N ARG A 218 -4.95 -26.61 15.89
CA ARG A 218 -5.65 -26.76 17.17
C ARG A 218 -5.29 -25.59 18.06
N LEU A 219 -6.30 -24.97 18.69
CA LEU A 219 -6.11 -23.85 19.59
C LEU A 219 -6.56 -24.22 21.01
N LYS A 220 -5.76 -23.84 22.00
CA LYS A 220 -6.08 -23.92 23.42
C LYS A 220 -6.05 -22.52 24.02
N LEU A 221 -7.21 -22.01 24.41
CA LEU A 221 -7.34 -20.76 25.14
C LEU A 221 -7.25 -21.03 26.65
N VAL A 222 -6.51 -20.19 27.36
CA VAL A 222 -6.37 -20.30 28.81
C VAL A 222 -7.24 -19.25 29.48
N GLY A 223 -8.33 -19.68 30.09
CA GLY A 223 -9.29 -18.81 30.78
C GLY A 223 -8.86 -18.39 32.19
N SER A 224 -8.04 -19.19 32.90
CA SER A 224 -7.55 -18.89 34.25
C SER A 224 -6.09 -19.34 34.47
N LYS A 225 -5.43 -18.76 35.48
CA LYS A 225 -4.05 -19.15 35.89
C LYS A 225 -3.96 -20.50 36.64
N THR A 226 -5.07 -21.09 36.96
CA THR A 226 -5.09 -22.29 37.83
C THR A 226 -5.69 -23.45 37.04
N TYR A 227 -4.88 -24.43 36.75
CA TYR A 227 -5.21 -25.85 36.68
C TYR A 227 -4.47 -26.51 37.78
#